data_9bc29effaacbcd67b7067d48ca5e4acc
#
_entry.id   9bc29effaacbcd67b7067d48ca5e4acc
#
_cell.length_a   1.000
_cell.length_b   1.000
_cell.length_c   1.000
_cell.angle_alpha   90.00
_cell.angle_beta   90.00
_cell.angle_gamma   90.00
#
_symmetry.space_group_name_H-M   'P 1'
#
loop_
_entity.id
_entity.type
_entity.pdbx_description
1 polymer ?
#
loop_
_entity_poly.entity_id
_entity_poly.type
_entity_poly.pdbx_seq_one_letter_code
_entity_poly.pdbx_strand_id
1 'polypeptide(L)'
;MTHYLLVDGYNVIHANASLAKVAADSLDAARKKLCDALCEFRALSRYRIIVVFDAHLVAGGIGSVENHRGIKVIFTKEAETADHYIEAATYKLARKKQDKITVATSDTLEQLIILAAGASRISAADLWTEIETTRKTALATHKNSRPIKKNPIESLIDPETAQILENMRYAK
;
A
#
# COMPACT_ATOMS: atom_id res chain seq x y z
N MET A 1 -0.64 20.23 -2.46
CA MET A 1 -1.30 19.56 -1.32
C MET A 1 -1.03 18.07 -1.44
N THR A 2 -0.26 17.52 -0.53
CA THR A 2 0.09 16.09 -0.50
C THR A 2 -0.66 15.41 0.65
N HIS A 3 -1.14 14.19 0.44
CA HIS A 3 -1.74 13.38 1.49
C HIS A 3 -0.74 12.32 1.94
N TYR A 4 -0.29 12.40 3.16
CA TYR A 4 0.58 11.40 3.77
C TYR A 4 -0.23 10.42 4.60
N LEU A 5 0.13 9.14 4.52
CA LEU A 5 -0.35 8.09 5.39
C LEU A 5 0.88 7.50 6.11
N LEU A 6 0.97 7.74 7.40
CA LEU A 6 1.95 7.11 8.28
C LEU A 6 1.31 5.85 8.88
N VAL A 7 1.99 4.74 8.84
CA VAL A 7 1.45 3.43 9.24
C VAL A 7 2.40 2.80 10.26
N ASP A 8 1.89 2.53 11.47
CA ASP A 8 2.55 1.60 12.36
C ASP A 8 2.38 0.17 11.83
N GLY A 9 3.46 -0.37 11.28
CA GLY A 9 3.41 -1.64 10.55
C GLY A 9 3.02 -2.82 11.44
N TYR A 10 3.57 -2.94 12.64
CA TYR A 10 3.24 -4.06 13.53
C TYR A 10 1.85 -3.93 14.13
N ASN A 11 1.42 -2.73 14.46
CA ASN A 11 0.06 -2.49 14.95
C ASN A 11 -0.98 -2.94 13.90
N VAL A 12 -0.77 -2.59 12.63
CA VAL A 12 -1.65 -3.01 11.53
C VAL A 12 -1.57 -4.52 11.26
N ILE A 13 -0.38 -5.14 11.37
CA ILE A 13 -0.23 -6.60 11.24
C ILE A 13 -1.04 -7.31 12.33
N HIS A 14 -0.91 -6.88 13.57
CA HIS A 14 -1.60 -7.52 14.70
C HIS A 14 -3.11 -7.29 14.72
N ALA A 15 -3.56 -6.15 14.21
CA ALA A 15 -4.99 -5.85 14.09
C ALA A 15 -5.70 -6.67 13.00
N ASN A 16 -4.97 -7.29 12.08
CA ASN A 16 -5.53 -8.13 11.03
C ASN A 16 -5.28 -9.62 11.31
N ALA A 17 -6.36 -10.38 11.54
CA ALA A 17 -6.26 -11.81 11.93
C ALA A 17 -5.49 -12.67 10.92
N SER A 18 -5.57 -12.35 9.61
CA SER A 18 -4.83 -13.09 8.58
C SER A 18 -3.33 -12.79 8.62
N LEU A 19 -2.96 -11.51 8.80
CA LEU A 19 -1.55 -11.11 8.92
C LEU A 19 -0.96 -11.55 10.26
N ALA A 20 -1.72 -11.51 11.34
CA ALA A 20 -1.28 -11.98 12.67
C ALA A 20 -0.93 -13.47 12.64
N LYS A 21 -1.71 -14.30 11.94
CA LYS A 21 -1.37 -15.73 11.73
C LYS A 21 -0.05 -15.89 10.98
N VAL A 22 0.15 -15.12 9.91
CA VAL A 22 1.42 -15.17 9.15
C VAL A 22 2.59 -14.68 10.01
N ALA A 23 2.37 -13.67 10.85
CA ALA A 23 3.40 -13.13 11.74
C ALA A 23 3.84 -14.13 12.82
N ALA A 24 2.94 -15.02 13.25
CA ALA A 24 3.26 -16.10 14.18
C ALA A 24 4.29 -17.08 13.58
N ASP A 25 4.25 -17.31 12.27
CA ASP A 25 5.19 -18.18 11.56
C ASP A 25 6.43 -17.40 11.08
N SER A 26 6.23 -16.18 10.55
CA SER A 26 7.30 -15.35 10.03
C SER A 26 6.89 -13.86 9.98
N LEU A 27 7.56 -13.05 10.79
CA LEU A 27 7.38 -11.59 10.78
C LEU A 27 7.79 -10.98 9.43
N ASP A 28 8.83 -11.49 8.78
CA ASP A 28 9.26 -11.03 7.46
C ASP A 28 8.19 -11.25 6.40
N ALA A 29 7.55 -12.41 6.42
CA ALA A 29 6.45 -12.72 5.50
C ALA A 29 5.24 -11.82 5.75
N ALA A 30 4.93 -11.52 7.01
CA ALA A 30 3.84 -10.61 7.37
C ALA A 30 4.15 -9.16 6.94
N ARG A 31 5.38 -8.67 7.18
CA ARG A 31 5.83 -7.36 6.71
C ARG A 31 5.69 -7.23 5.19
N LYS A 32 6.19 -8.23 4.45
CA LYS A 32 6.10 -8.24 2.98
C LYS A 32 4.65 -8.18 2.50
N LYS A 33 3.76 -9.01 3.08
CA LYS A 33 2.33 -9.00 2.73
C LYS A 33 1.66 -7.66 3.02
N LEU A 34 1.95 -7.02 4.14
CA LEU A 34 1.46 -5.70 4.46
C LEU A 34 1.97 -4.67 3.44
N CYS A 35 3.27 -4.66 3.16
CA CYS A 35 3.87 -3.75 2.19
C CYS A 35 3.28 -3.92 0.79
N ASP A 36 3.07 -5.15 0.32
CA ASP A 36 2.45 -5.41 -0.97
C ASP A 36 1.00 -4.89 -1.03
N ALA A 37 0.20 -5.10 0.02
CA ALA A 37 -1.17 -4.57 0.12
C ALA A 37 -1.18 -3.03 0.11
N LEU A 38 -0.27 -2.40 0.83
CA LEU A 38 -0.11 -0.94 0.84
C LEU A 38 0.39 -0.37 -0.49
N CYS A 39 1.20 -1.12 -1.24
CA CYS A 39 1.59 -0.73 -2.60
C CYS A 39 0.40 -0.74 -3.55
N GLU A 40 -0.45 -1.77 -3.49
CA GLU A 40 -1.70 -1.82 -4.26
C GLU A 40 -2.62 -0.64 -3.88
N PHE A 41 -2.80 -0.41 -2.59
CA PHE A 41 -3.62 0.69 -2.09
C PHE A 41 -3.08 2.05 -2.53
N ARG A 42 -1.77 2.27 -2.48
CA ARG A 42 -1.13 3.49 -2.98
C ARG A 42 -1.42 3.74 -4.45
N ALA A 43 -1.40 2.70 -5.28
CA ALA A 43 -1.67 2.82 -6.71
C ALA A 43 -3.12 3.26 -7.02
N LEU A 44 -4.05 2.94 -6.11
CA LEU A 44 -5.48 3.25 -6.23
C LEU A 44 -5.88 4.51 -5.44
N SER A 45 -5.04 4.97 -4.54
CA SER A 45 -5.27 6.13 -3.68
C SER A 45 -4.32 7.27 -4.04
N ARG A 46 -4.51 8.44 -3.41
CA ARG A 46 -3.62 9.60 -3.56
C ARG A 46 -2.62 9.74 -2.42
N TYR A 47 -2.49 8.71 -1.58
CA TYR A 47 -1.59 8.74 -0.43
C TYR A 47 -0.12 8.59 -0.82
N ARG A 48 0.73 9.34 -0.13
CA ARG A 48 2.15 9.00 0.02
C ARG A 48 2.31 8.20 1.30
N ILE A 49 2.59 6.91 1.15
CA ILE A 49 2.59 5.97 2.27
C ILE A 49 4.00 5.82 2.83
N ILE A 50 4.08 5.89 4.15
CA ILE A 50 5.29 5.64 4.94
C ILE A 50 4.91 4.61 5.99
N VAL A 51 5.53 3.44 5.93
CA VAL A 51 5.34 2.36 6.93
C VAL A 51 6.54 2.37 7.85
N VAL A 52 6.29 2.28 9.14
CA VAL A 52 7.32 2.24 10.17
C VAL A 52 7.25 0.90 10.89
N PHE A 53 8.38 0.22 10.99
CA PHE A 53 8.55 -1.00 11.76
C PHE A 53 9.55 -0.77 12.89
N ASP A 54 9.22 -1.21 14.09
CA ASP A 54 10.11 -1.15 15.24
C ASP A 54 11.31 -2.08 15.05
N ALA A 55 12.50 -1.57 15.36
CA ALA A 55 13.76 -2.31 15.22
C ALA A 55 13.91 -3.47 16.18
N HIS A 56 13.24 -3.47 17.34
CA HIS A 56 13.33 -4.55 18.33
C HIS A 56 12.99 -5.93 17.77
N LEU A 57 12.28 -5.96 16.65
CA LEU A 57 11.86 -7.19 15.96
C LEU A 57 12.64 -7.45 14.67
N VAL A 58 13.74 -6.70 14.43
CA VAL A 58 14.60 -6.84 13.25
C VAL A 58 16.03 -7.11 13.69
N ALA A 59 16.59 -8.23 13.29
CA ALA A 59 17.97 -8.57 13.63
C ALA A 59 18.94 -7.54 13.05
N GLY A 60 19.79 -6.93 13.90
CA GLY A 60 20.82 -5.97 13.49
C GLY A 60 20.35 -4.52 13.31
N GLY A 61 19.33 -4.10 14.05
CA GLY A 61 18.62 -2.81 13.98
C GLY A 61 19.42 -1.49 13.94
N ILE A 62 20.23 -1.31 12.91
CA ILE A 62 20.99 -0.04 12.67
C ILE A 62 20.04 1.07 12.19
N GLY A 63 18.78 0.75 11.92
CA GLY A 63 17.82 1.61 11.24
C GLY A 63 18.04 1.63 9.72
N SER A 64 16.99 1.48 8.95
CA SER A 64 17.06 1.57 7.51
C SER A 64 15.83 2.27 6.91
N VAL A 65 16.02 2.84 5.74
CA VAL A 65 14.95 3.44 4.95
C VAL A 65 15.00 2.81 3.57
N GLU A 66 13.95 2.11 3.23
CA GLU A 66 13.83 1.40 1.96
C GLU A 66 12.69 1.98 1.13
N ASN A 67 12.79 1.84 -0.20
CA ASN A 67 11.69 2.17 -1.11
C ASN A 67 11.15 0.86 -1.69
N HIS A 68 9.97 0.47 -1.25
CA HIS A 68 9.30 -0.73 -1.73
C HIS A 68 8.17 -0.33 -2.69
N ARG A 69 8.40 -0.45 -4.00
CA ARG A 69 7.43 -0.12 -5.07
C ARG A 69 6.71 1.23 -4.88
N GLY A 70 7.45 2.22 -4.38
CA GLY A 70 6.98 3.59 -4.23
C GLY A 70 6.34 3.93 -2.88
N ILE A 71 6.27 3.00 -1.92
CA ILE A 71 6.07 3.31 -0.50
C ILE A 71 7.42 3.39 0.20
N LYS A 72 7.54 4.23 1.23
CA LYS A 72 8.71 4.23 2.10
C LYS A 72 8.49 3.25 3.24
N VAL A 73 9.44 2.35 3.43
CA VAL A 73 9.49 1.41 4.56
C VAL A 73 10.65 1.82 5.44
N ILE A 74 10.38 2.05 6.71
CA ILE A 74 11.35 2.52 7.69
C ILE A 74 11.45 1.49 8.78
N PHE A 75 12.65 1.08 9.07
CA PHE A 75 12.99 0.33 10.27
C PHE A 75 13.66 1.29 11.23
N THR A 76 13.14 1.44 12.44
CA THR A 76 13.68 2.36 13.44
C THR A 76 15.06 1.88 13.92
N LYS A 77 15.78 2.75 14.63
CA LYS A 77 17.02 2.35 15.30
C LYS A 77 16.70 1.61 16.60
N GLU A 78 17.66 0.85 17.13
CA GLU A 78 17.49 0.02 18.33
C GLU A 78 16.96 0.78 19.57
N ALA A 79 17.24 2.07 19.68
CA ALA A 79 16.76 2.95 20.77
C ALA A 79 15.53 3.80 20.40
N GLU A 80 14.97 3.64 19.20
CA GLU A 80 13.86 4.43 18.70
C GLU A 80 12.65 3.51 18.45
N THR A 81 11.52 3.82 19.06
CA THR A 81 10.27 3.10 18.80
C THR A 81 9.58 3.62 17.54
N ALA A 82 8.70 2.80 16.95
CA ALA A 82 7.88 3.22 15.82
C ALA A 82 7.03 4.44 16.17
N ASP A 83 6.48 4.48 17.38
CA ASP A 83 5.67 5.58 17.90
C ASP A 83 6.42 6.90 17.92
N HIS A 84 7.62 6.93 18.51
CA HIS A 84 8.47 8.12 18.54
C HIS A 84 8.82 8.61 17.12
N TYR A 85 9.10 7.67 16.20
CA TYR A 85 9.37 8.02 14.82
C TYR A 85 8.15 8.64 14.13
N ILE A 86 6.97 8.04 14.30
CA ILE A 86 5.70 8.50 13.73
C ILE A 86 5.36 9.88 14.27
N GLU A 87 5.49 10.11 15.58
CA GLU A 87 5.29 11.40 16.20
C GLU A 87 6.20 12.47 15.59
N ALA A 88 7.51 12.24 15.58
CA ALA A 88 8.50 13.18 15.02
C ALA A 88 8.24 13.46 13.53
N ALA A 89 7.90 12.43 12.76
CA ALA A 89 7.55 12.56 11.35
C ALA A 89 6.27 13.39 11.16
N THR A 90 5.26 13.17 12.00
CA THR A 90 4.00 13.90 11.97
C THR A 90 4.23 15.39 12.21
N TYR A 91 4.97 15.76 13.26
CA TYR A 91 5.33 17.15 13.52
C TYR A 91 6.11 17.79 12.38
N LYS A 92 7.08 17.06 11.81
CA LYS A 92 7.90 17.56 10.70
C LYS A 92 7.07 17.81 9.43
N LEU A 93 6.13 16.91 9.12
CA LEU A 93 5.25 17.03 7.96
C LEU A 93 4.19 18.12 8.16
N ALA A 94 3.63 18.24 9.38
CA ALA A 94 2.61 19.24 9.74
C ALA A 94 3.09 20.70 9.61
N ARG A 95 4.40 20.93 9.67
CA ARG A 95 4.99 22.26 9.40
C ARG A 95 4.62 22.81 8.02
N LYS A 96 4.35 21.93 7.05
CA LYS A 96 3.85 22.30 5.73
C LYS A 96 2.31 22.35 5.78
N LYS A 97 1.74 23.48 6.16
CA LYS A 97 0.29 23.71 6.36
C LYS A 97 -0.62 23.26 5.19
N GLN A 98 -0.05 22.94 4.03
CA GLN A 98 -0.81 22.51 2.86
C GLN A 98 -0.96 20.99 2.77
N ASP A 99 -0.21 20.21 3.55
CA ASP A 99 -0.22 18.76 3.48
C ASP A 99 -1.19 18.19 4.52
N LYS A 100 -1.92 17.13 4.12
CA LYS A 100 -2.77 16.36 5.03
C LYS A 100 -2.00 15.15 5.51
N ILE A 101 -2.09 14.87 6.79
CA ILE A 101 -1.41 13.74 7.41
C ILE A 101 -2.47 12.87 8.08
N THR A 102 -2.46 11.58 7.74
CA THR A 102 -3.26 10.55 8.41
C THR A 102 -2.30 9.57 9.04
N VAL A 103 -2.54 9.20 10.28
CA VAL A 103 -1.74 8.21 11.01
C VAL A 103 -2.61 7.00 11.32
N ALA A 104 -2.14 5.82 10.91
CA ALA A 104 -2.79 4.55 11.17
C ALA A 104 -2.14 3.90 12.40
N THR A 105 -2.80 4.00 13.53
CA THR A 105 -2.42 3.37 14.80
C THR A 105 -3.65 3.05 15.63
N SER A 106 -3.55 2.03 16.48
CA SER A 106 -4.59 1.68 17.46
C SER A 106 -4.19 2.12 18.89
N ASP A 107 -3.01 2.70 19.08
CA ASP A 107 -2.61 3.20 20.38
C ASP A 107 -3.38 4.47 20.78
N THR A 108 -3.97 4.43 21.97
CA THR A 108 -4.81 5.51 22.49
C THR A 108 -4.00 6.74 22.94
N LEU A 109 -2.77 6.54 23.42
CA LEU A 109 -1.90 7.63 23.85
C LEU A 109 -1.35 8.42 22.67
N GLU A 110 -0.95 7.75 21.60
CA GLU A 110 -0.53 8.40 20.35
C GLU A 110 -1.62 9.27 19.74
N GLN A 111 -2.90 8.93 19.94
CA GLN A 111 -4.01 9.66 19.35
C GLN A 111 -4.03 11.13 19.75
N LEU A 112 -3.76 11.43 21.02
CA LEU A 112 -3.76 12.81 21.54
C LEU A 112 -2.63 13.64 20.93
N ILE A 113 -1.46 13.02 20.74
CA ILE A 113 -0.27 13.67 20.17
C ILE A 113 -0.49 13.96 18.68
N ILE A 114 -1.05 13.01 17.95
CA ILE A 114 -1.36 13.13 16.52
C ILE A 114 -2.38 14.24 16.27
N LEU A 115 -3.44 14.30 17.08
CA LEU A 115 -4.46 15.34 16.98
C LEU A 115 -3.90 16.73 17.35
N ALA A 116 -3.05 16.83 18.37
CA ALA A 116 -2.38 18.07 18.74
C ALA A 116 -1.46 18.60 17.63
N ALA A 117 -0.86 17.72 16.83
CA ALA A 117 -0.06 18.08 15.67
C ALA A 117 -0.91 18.47 14.44
N GLY A 118 -2.25 18.41 14.52
CA GLY A 118 -3.15 18.73 13.40
C GLY A 118 -3.26 17.63 12.35
N ALA A 119 -2.88 16.39 12.67
CA ALA A 119 -3.04 15.24 11.82
C ALA A 119 -4.36 14.50 12.11
N SER A 120 -4.85 13.75 11.15
CA SER A 120 -6.00 12.87 11.29
C SER A 120 -5.55 11.47 11.71
N ARG A 121 -6.39 10.75 12.42
CA ARG A 121 -6.15 9.37 12.81
C ARG A 121 -7.09 8.42 12.07
N ILE A 122 -6.60 7.23 11.76
CA ILE A 122 -7.38 6.06 11.37
C ILE A 122 -6.96 4.86 12.22
N SER A 123 -7.90 4.03 12.66
CA SER A 123 -7.51 2.79 13.35
C SER A 123 -6.88 1.79 12.37
N ALA A 124 -6.06 0.88 12.88
CA ALA A 124 -5.46 -0.18 12.05
C ALA A 124 -6.54 -1.05 11.36
N ALA A 125 -7.65 -1.31 12.04
CA ALA A 125 -8.77 -2.07 11.48
C ALA A 125 -9.51 -1.30 10.38
N ASP A 126 -9.74 0.01 10.59
CA ASP A 126 -10.39 0.87 9.59
C ASP A 126 -9.51 1.05 8.36
N LEU A 127 -8.19 1.23 8.54
CA LEU A 127 -7.25 1.26 7.41
C LEU A 127 -7.35 -0.02 6.58
N TRP A 128 -7.40 -1.18 7.23
CA TRP A 128 -7.51 -2.44 6.52
C TRP A 128 -8.82 -2.56 5.73
N THR A 129 -9.91 -2.10 6.33
CA THR A 129 -11.22 -2.01 5.67
C THR A 129 -11.19 -1.08 4.46
N GLU A 130 -10.50 0.06 4.57
CA GLU A 130 -10.32 1.01 3.45
C GLU A 130 -9.51 0.40 2.31
N ILE A 131 -8.41 -0.31 2.63
CA ILE A 131 -7.60 -1.04 1.65
C ILE A 131 -8.44 -2.06 0.89
N GLU A 132 -9.19 -2.91 1.60
CA GLU A 132 -10.02 -3.94 0.96
C GLU A 132 -11.16 -3.35 0.12
N THR A 133 -11.82 -2.31 0.61
CA THR A 133 -12.91 -1.65 -0.09
C THR A 133 -12.42 -1.00 -1.38
N THR A 134 -11.29 -0.30 -1.31
CA THR A 134 -10.66 0.33 -2.49
C THR A 134 -10.29 -0.72 -3.53
N ARG A 135 -9.72 -1.85 -3.10
CA ARG A 135 -9.39 -2.97 -3.98
C ARG A 135 -10.64 -3.57 -4.65
N LYS A 136 -11.71 -3.82 -3.88
CA LYS A 136 -12.98 -4.36 -4.42
C LYS A 136 -13.60 -3.41 -5.44
N THR A 137 -13.61 -2.12 -5.16
CA THR A 137 -14.13 -1.09 -6.07
C THR A 137 -13.34 -1.03 -7.37
N ALA A 138 -12.01 -1.07 -7.30
CA ALA A 138 -11.16 -1.08 -8.49
C ALA A 138 -11.41 -2.32 -9.37
N LEU A 139 -11.55 -3.49 -8.76
CA LEU A 139 -11.86 -4.74 -9.47
C LEU A 139 -13.26 -4.70 -10.12
N ALA A 140 -14.27 -4.12 -9.45
CA ALA A 140 -15.62 -3.97 -9.99
C ALA A 140 -15.64 -3.00 -11.20
N THR A 141 -14.90 -1.91 -11.12
CA THR A 141 -14.76 -0.94 -12.22
C THR A 141 -14.09 -1.58 -13.44
N HIS A 142 -13.06 -2.40 -13.25
CA HIS A 142 -12.42 -3.15 -14.32
C HIS A 142 -13.35 -4.19 -14.99
N LYS A 143 -14.21 -4.85 -14.22
CA LYS A 143 -15.19 -5.80 -14.78
C LYS A 143 -16.29 -5.10 -15.58
N ASN A 144 -16.65 -3.88 -15.19
CA ASN A 144 -17.69 -3.09 -15.86
C ASN A 144 -17.15 -2.22 -17.00
N SER A 145 -15.84 -2.04 -17.13
CA SER A 145 -15.26 -1.49 -18.34
C SER A 145 -15.56 -2.49 -19.47
N ARG A 146 -16.46 -2.08 -20.39
CA ARG A 146 -16.82 -2.85 -21.59
C ARG A 146 -15.54 -3.43 -22.18
N PRO A 147 -15.55 -4.72 -22.58
CA PRO A 147 -14.43 -5.25 -23.34
C PRO A 147 -14.23 -4.32 -24.52
N ILE A 148 -13.05 -3.75 -24.67
CA ILE A 148 -12.65 -3.11 -25.92
C ILE A 148 -13.04 -4.14 -26.96
N LYS A 149 -14.01 -3.80 -27.85
CA LYS A 149 -14.28 -4.63 -29.01
C LYS A 149 -12.91 -4.83 -29.66
N LYS A 150 -12.30 -5.99 -29.45
CA LYS A 150 -11.18 -6.42 -30.27
C LYS A 150 -11.79 -6.42 -31.65
N ASN A 151 -11.53 -5.36 -32.43
CA ASN A 151 -11.74 -5.47 -33.86
C ASN A 151 -10.87 -6.67 -34.23
N PRO A 152 -11.45 -7.80 -34.63
CA PRO A 152 -10.62 -8.92 -35.04
C PRO A 152 -9.76 -8.37 -36.18
N ILE A 153 -8.48 -8.70 -36.17
CA ILE A 153 -7.53 -8.32 -37.23
C ILE A 153 -8.13 -8.62 -38.61
N GLU A 154 -8.99 -9.64 -38.68
CA GLU A 154 -9.82 -9.97 -39.86
C GLU A 154 -10.66 -8.81 -40.42
N SER A 155 -11.08 -7.86 -39.62
CA SER A 155 -11.84 -6.69 -40.10
C SER A 155 -10.98 -5.57 -40.67
N LEU A 156 -9.66 -5.67 -40.54
CA LEU A 156 -8.65 -4.71 -41.04
C LEU A 156 -7.82 -5.24 -42.19
N ILE A 157 -8.00 -6.52 -42.54
CA ILE A 157 -7.25 -7.20 -43.61
C ILE A 157 -8.22 -7.37 -44.80
N ASP A 158 -7.76 -7.02 -45.99
CA ASP A 158 -8.52 -7.26 -47.19
C ASP A 158 -8.72 -8.79 -47.42
N PRO A 159 -9.78 -9.18 -48.11
CA PRO A 159 -10.13 -10.61 -48.28
C PRO A 159 -9.02 -11.47 -48.92
N GLU A 160 -8.20 -10.89 -49.79
CA GLU A 160 -7.11 -11.62 -50.45
C GLU A 160 -5.98 -11.94 -49.46
N THR A 161 -5.60 -10.97 -48.64
CA THR A 161 -4.57 -11.14 -47.60
C THR A 161 -5.04 -12.13 -46.54
N ALA A 162 -6.34 -12.08 -46.15
CA ALA A 162 -6.91 -13.06 -45.22
C ALA A 162 -6.80 -14.47 -45.72
N GLN A 163 -7.06 -14.73 -47.01
CA GLN A 163 -6.99 -16.05 -47.64
C GLN A 163 -5.55 -16.57 -47.73
N ILE A 164 -4.58 -15.71 -47.99
CA ILE A 164 -3.16 -16.06 -47.99
C ILE A 164 -2.72 -16.52 -46.60
N LEU A 165 -3.12 -15.79 -45.54
CA LEU A 165 -2.79 -16.15 -44.16
C LEU A 165 -3.43 -17.46 -43.71
N GLU A 166 -4.67 -17.75 -44.14
CA GLU A 166 -5.36 -19.00 -43.88
C GLU A 166 -4.64 -20.19 -44.56
N ASN A 167 -4.25 -20.01 -45.82
CA ASN A 167 -3.50 -21.03 -46.56
C ASN A 167 -2.12 -21.32 -45.96
N MET A 168 -1.42 -20.30 -45.40
CA MET A 168 -0.15 -20.47 -44.71
C MET A 168 -0.30 -21.22 -43.36
N ARG A 169 -1.49 -21.18 -42.73
CA ARG A 169 -1.76 -21.91 -41.50
C ARG A 169 -1.93 -23.39 -41.67
N TYR A 170 -2.35 -23.83 -42.87
CA TYR A 170 -2.58 -25.26 -43.20
C TYR A 170 -1.52 -25.86 -44.14
N ALA A 171 -0.52 -25.10 -44.58
CA ALA A 171 0.64 -25.60 -45.28
C ALA A 171 1.60 -26.26 -44.28
N LYS A 172 1.54 -27.60 -44.20
CA LYS A 172 2.52 -28.43 -43.51
C LYS A 172 3.54 -28.91 -44.52
#